data_9be40f1575761794b86aab5ce936f186
#
_entry.id   9be40f1575761794b86aab5ce936f186
#
_cell.length_a   1.000
_cell.length_b   1.000
_cell.length_c   1.000
_cell.angle_alpha   90.00
_cell.angle_beta   90.00
_cell.angle_gamma   90.00
#
_symmetry.space_group_name_H-M   'P 1'
#
loop_
_entity.id
_entity.type
_entity.pdbx_description
1 polymer ?
#
loop_
_entity_poly.entity_id
_entity_poly.type
_entity_poly.pdbx_seq_one_letter_code
_entity_poly.pdbx_strand_id
1 'polypeptide(L)'
;MPIKRTLKIILAASLFLGLVLIFLSLNGRPSASGAQVEPEDGWGCTSIMVGRLASADGSVITCHTCDGNYRQWVNIVPRRQNKPGSTNKIYEGKMHTETPYDQRGVILKGEIPEVPETYSFLNTAYPALNEFGLAIGETTIGGKQELYNPEGMFMIEELERLMLERCRTAREAIKLAGELVKQYGYGDYGECLTIADSKEVWHFEIFGAGPLEKGAVWAAVRIPDDQVGISANIPRISQLNLKDPDNYLASDNVFRVAEDMGWWDPNKGEPFKFWKAYGGRKAFAIREYFVFSQLAPSLKLDPNAEELPFTIKPEKKVSVRDILRFYRETYEGTEYDMSKNLLVRKRNSEELGKSPVVSNWMSRDWINLINTLKPGTISPQRTIAINACAYATVIQLRSWLPPAVGAVCWFAFDNPALSPRIPIFAGVTALPPAFEVCAQHRYREDSAAWIFRRTNRLAILRWGENQKLMEDTVRAFEDRALAELPLVEKKVLEIMNSKTPEKELLTVNEYLTLYTGDFARAAMEKYRELYEKFWTNYSRGF
;
A
#
# COMPACT_ATOMS: atom_id res chain seq x y z
N MET A 1 55.08 -31.57 31.78
CA MET A 1 54.39 -31.41 30.51
C MET A 1 53.03 -30.64 30.63
N PRO A 2 52.81 -29.70 31.55
CA PRO A 2 51.57 -28.87 31.56
C PRO A 2 51.70 -27.48 30.92
N ILE A 3 52.92 -26.94 30.78
CA ILE A 3 53.12 -25.52 30.35
C ILE A 3 52.73 -25.28 28.87
N LYS A 4 52.88 -26.26 27.98
CA LYS A 4 52.53 -26.14 26.56
C LYS A 4 51.02 -26.07 26.25
N ARG A 5 50.17 -26.58 27.18
CA ARG A 5 48.70 -26.52 27.00
C ARG A 5 48.13 -25.17 27.41
N THR A 6 48.67 -24.56 28.45
CA THR A 6 48.23 -23.24 28.94
C THR A 6 48.57 -22.13 27.97
N LEU A 7 49.77 -22.22 27.32
CA LEU A 7 50.18 -21.22 26.32
C LEU A 7 49.33 -21.25 25.04
N LYS A 8 48.84 -22.43 24.62
CA LYS A 8 47.91 -22.53 23.47
C LYS A 8 46.52 -21.99 23.76
N ILE A 9 46.04 -22.09 24.99
CA ILE A 9 44.73 -21.56 25.40
C ILE A 9 44.81 -20.02 25.51
N ILE A 10 45.88 -19.45 26.00
CA ILE A 10 46.10 -18.01 26.09
C ILE A 10 46.25 -17.39 24.67
N LEU A 11 46.99 -18.05 23.76
CA LEU A 11 47.10 -17.58 22.36
C LEU A 11 45.76 -17.65 21.61
N ALA A 12 44.95 -18.70 21.82
CA ALA A 12 43.61 -18.81 21.20
C ALA A 12 42.63 -17.78 21.76
N ALA A 13 42.66 -17.50 23.07
CA ALA A 13 41.83 -16.46 23.67
C ALA A 13 42.22 -15.05 23.21
N SER A 14 43.50 -14.76 23.03
CA SER A 14 44.00 -13.47 22.53
C SER A 14 43.67 -13.27 21.04
N LEU A 15 43.69 -14.31 20.22
CA LEU A 15 43.24 -14.24 18.82
C LEU A 15 41.72 -14.03 18.71
N PHE A 16 40.93 -14.67 19.59
CA PHE A 16 39.47 -14.50 19.61
C PHE A 16 39.09 -13.11 20.09
N LEU A 17 39.76 -12.54 21.11
CA LEU A 17 39.53 -11.18 21.55
C LEU A 17 39.97 -10.14 20.50
N GLY A 18 41.06 -10.37 19.78
CA GLY A 18 41.51 -9.54 18.66
C GLY A 18 40.53 -9.54 17.49
N LEU A 19 39.95 -10.68 17.13
CA LEU A 19 38.91 -10.81 16.10
C LEU A 19 37.61 -10.16 16.51
N VAL A 20 37.19 -10.24 17.77
CA VAL A 20 35.99 -9.56 18.27
C VAL A 20 36.20 -8.05 18.31
N LEU A 21 37.38 -7.55 18.67
CA LEU A 21 37.71 -6.11 18.63
C LEU A 21 37.81 -5.56 17.20
N ILE A 22 38.30 -6.35 16.24
CA ILE A 22 38.32 -5.98 14.82
C ILE A 22 36.88 -5.99 14.25
N PHE A 23 36.03 -6.93 14.67
CA PHE A 23 34.62 -6.95 14.27
C PHE A 23 33.81 -5.78 14.87
N LEU A 24 34.14 -5.35 16.10
CA LEU A 24 33.54 -4.18 16.74
C LEU A 24 34.06 -2.86 16.19
N SER A 25 35.33 -2.81 15.71
CA SER A 25 35.90 -1.60 15.08
C SER A 25 35.48 -1.42 13.62
N LEU A 26 35.09 -2.48 12.92
CA LEU A 26 34.54 -2.41 11.56
C LEU A 26 33.05 -2.02 11.53
N ASN A 27 32.35 -2.08 12.66
CA ASN A 27 30.96 -1.64 12.81
C ASN A 27 30.83 -0.23 13.45
N GLY A 28 31.93 0.43 13.73
CA GLY A 28 31.94 1.83 14.14
C GLY A 28 31.70 2.75 12.96
N ARG A 29 30.44 3.07 12.64
CA ARG A 29 30.12 4.18 11.74
C ARG A 29 30.55 5.48 12.40
N PRO A 30 31.30 6.37 11.71
CA PRO A 30 31.55 7.70 12.23
C PRO A 30 30.22 8.47 12.29
N SER A 31 29.91 9.05 13.44
CA SER A 31 28.82 9.98 13.60
C SER A 31 29.15 11.25 12.81
N ALA A 32 28.66 11.36 11.59
CA ALA A 32 28.63 12.61 10.85
C ALA A 32 27.42 13.42 11.33
N SER A 33 27.68 14.50 12.05
CA SER A 33 26.72 15.57 12.34
C SER A 33 26.34 16.28 11.05
N GLY A 34 25.18 15.97 10.56
CA GLY A 34 24.52 16.57 9.43
C GLY A 34 23.33 15.67 9.13
N ALA A 35 22.11 16.11 9.46
CA ALA A 35 20.90 15.38 9.16
C ALA A 35 20.75 15.27 7.64
N GLN A 36 21.47 14.31 7.04
CA GLN A 36 21.07 13.78 5.75
C GLN A 36 19.82 12.96 6.03
N VAL A 37 18.68 13.42 5.49
CA VAL A 37 17.50 12.61 5.32
C VAL A 37 17.96 11.37 4.56
N GLU A 38 18.08 10.22 5.25
CA GLU A 38 18.35 8.97 4.56
C GLU A 38 17.23 8.79 3.52
N PRO A 39 17.57 8.50 2.25
CA PRO A 39 16.53 8.18 1.27
C PRO A 39 15.69 7.05 1.86
N GLU A 40 14.37 7.20 1.86
CA GLU A 40 13.46 6.11 2.24
C GLU A 40 13.95 4.85 1.52
N ASP A 41 14.32 3.83 2.25
CA ASP A 41 14.63 2.52 1.67
C ASP A 41 13.41 2.13 0.85
N GLY A 42 13.54 1.89 -0.44
CA GLY A 42 12.50 1.81 -1.48
C GLY A 42 11.32 0.85 -1.22
N TRP A 43 11.00 0.59 0.02
CA TRP A 43 9.93 -0.23 0.58
C TRP A 43 8.95 0.70 1.27
N GLY A 44 7.68 0.41 1.13
CA GLY A 44 6.62 1.14 1.82
C GLY A 44 5.54 1.69 0.90
N CYS A 45 4.32 1.63 1.38
CA CYS A 45 3.07 1.80 0.65
C CYS A 45 2.68 3.29 0.47
N THR A 46 1.70 3.55 -0.39
CA THR A 46 1.11 4.89 -0.56
C THR A 46 -0.41 4.75 -0.60
N SER A 47 -1.12 5.51 0.24
CA SER A 47 -2.58 5.58 0.24
C SER A 47 -3.06 7.00 0.09
N ILE A 48 -3.99 7.26 -0.84
CA ILE A 48 -4.63 8.57 -1.06
C ILE A 48 -6.10 8.44 -0.69
N MET A 49 -6.62 9.41 0.05
CA MET A 49 -8.00 9.49 0.51
C MET A 49 -8.69 10.70 -0.10
N VAL A 50 -9.89 10.53 -0.65
CA VAL A 50 -10.65 11.64 -1.22
C VAL A 50 -12.05 11.65 -0.62
N GLY A 51 -12.41 12.75 0.03
CA GLY A 51 -13.75 12.98 0.54
C GLY A 51 -14.76 13.19 -0.60
N ARG A 52 -16.02 12.83 -0.37
CA ARG A 52 -17.09 12.83 -1.39
C ARG A 52 -17.31 14.18 -2.08
N LEU A 53 -17.10 15.29 -1.37
CA LEU A 53 -17.24 16.63 -1.94
C LEU A 53 -15.95 17.14 -2.60
N ALA A 54 -14.79 16.51 -2.34
CA ALA A 54 -13.55 16.74 -3.07
C ALA A 54 -13.53 15.97 -4.40
N SER A 55 -14.25 14.87 -4.47
CA SER A 55 -14.35 14.02 -5.66
C SER A 55 -15.18 14.69 -6.77
N ALA A 56 -14.83 14.40 -8.02
CA ALA A 56 -15.48 14.96 -9.20
C ALA A 56 -16.91 14.44 -9.42
N ASP A 57 -17.18 13.21 -9.03
CA ASP A 57 -18.47 12.53 -9.19
C ASP A 57 -19.24 12.34 -7.88
N GLY A 58 -18.67 12.74 -6.74
CA GLY A 58 -19.28 12.56 -5.43
C GLY A 58 -18.98 11.22 -4.76
N SER A 59 -18.13 10.37 -5.36
CA SER A 59 -17.66 9.14 -4.73
C SER A 59 -16.65 9.43 -3.59
N VAL A 60 -16.55 8.52 -2.63
CA VAL A 60 -15.43 8.44 -1.71
C VAL A 60 -14.37 7.55 -2.34
N ILE A 61 -13.08 7.91 -2.20
CA ILE A 61 -11.98 7.11 -2.74
C ILE A 61 -10.96 6.83 -1.64
N THR A 62 -10.53 5.57 -1.54
CA THR A 62 -9.35 5.13 -0.79
C THR A 62 -8.45 4.26 -1.67
N CYS A 63 -7.17 4.25 -1.39
CA CYS A 63 -6.19 3.63 -2.28
C CYS A 63 -5.09 2.93 -1.49
N HIS A 64 -4.32 2.06 -2.16
CA HIS A 64 -3.17 1.40 -1.59
C HIS A 64 -2.20 0.94 -2.67
N THR A 65 -0.88 1.15 -2.48
CA THR A 65 0.17 0.39 -3.16
C THR A 65 0.80 -0.56 -2.16
N CYS A 66 0.83 -1.86 -2.45
CA CYS A 66 1.52 -2.85 -1.64
C CYS A 66 2.99 -2.95 -2.10
N ASP A 67 3.84 -2.12 -1.51
CA ASP A 67 5.22 -1.96 -1.97
C ASP A 67 6.17 -2.80 -1.13
N GLY A 68 6.55 -3.97 -1.65
CA GLY A 68 7.43 -4.90 -0.96
C GLY A 68 7.31 -6.33 -1.47
N ASN A 69 7.98 -7.26 -0.75
CA ASN A 69 7.95 -8.67 -1.08
C ASN A 69 6.78 -9.38 -0.40
N TYR A 70 5.57 -9.10 -0.87
CA TYR A 70 4.32 -9.69 -0.39
C TYR A 70 3.74 -10.67 -1.41
N ARG A 71 2.78 -11.50 -0.97
CA ARG A 71 2.05 -12.40 -1.87
C ARG A 71 1.27 -11.61 -2.91
N GLN A 72 1.20 -12.14 -4.12
CA GLN A 72 0.45 -11.55 -5.23
C GLN A 72 -0.76 -12.40 -5.65
N TRP A 73 -1.02 -13.53 -4.99
CA TRP A 73 -2.28 -14.22 -5.25
C TRP A 73 -3.44 -13.44 -4.61
N VAL A 74 -4.53 -13.39 -5.33
CA VAL A 74 -5.75 -12.63 -5.00
C VAL A 74 -6.96 -13.50 -5.27
N ASN A 75 -7.89 -13.58 -4.33
CA ASN A 75 -9.16 -14.27 -4.53
C ASN A 75 -10.33 -13.54 -3.86
N ILE A 76 -11.52 -14.03 -4.09
CA ILE A 76 -12.71 -13.60 -3.36
C ILE A 76 -12.99 -14.65 -2.26
N VAL A 77 -12.99 -14.19 -1.01
CA VAL A 77 -13.49 -15.02 0.11
C VAL A 77 -15.01 -14.90 0.12
N PRO A 78 -15.74 -16.02 0.03
CA PRO A 78 -17.19 -15.97 -0.04
C PRO A 78 -17.82 -15.67 1.32
N ARG A 79 -19.02 -15.12 1.31
CA ARG A 79 -19.89 -15.00 2.48
C ARG A 79 -20.16 -16.35 3.11
N ARG A 80 -20.18 -16.44 4.44
CA ARG A 80 -20.38 -17.70 5.17
C ARG A 80 -21.36 -17.53 6.32
N GLN A 81 -22.17 -18.56 6.53
CA GLN A 81 -22.94 -18.77 7.76
C GLN A 81 -22.12 -19.67 8.68
N ASN A 82 -21.90 -19.25 9.90
CA ASN A 82 -21.04 -19.93 10.85
C ASN A 82 -21.90 -20.67 11.91
N LYS A 83 -21.41 -21.82 12.37
CA LYS A 83 -22.09 -22.58 13.42
C LYS A 83 -21.98 -21.87 14.76
N PRO A 84 -23.03 -21.89 15.60
CA PRO A 84 -22.95 -21.37 16.96
C PRO A 84 -21.78 -21.99 17.74
N GLY A 85 -20.98 -21.16 18.45
CA GLY A 85 -19.82 -21.61 19.22
C GLY A 85 -18.57 -21.94 18.43
N SER A 86 -18.55 -21.69 17.11
CA SER A 86 -17.31 -21.79 16.31
C SER A 86 -16.32 -20.68 16.67
N THR A 87 -15.03 -20.93 16.39
CA THR A 87 -13.94 -19.97 16.61
C THR A 87 -13.31 -19.57 15.29
N ASN A 88 -12.75 -18.37 15.26
CA ASN A 88 -11.94 -17.83 14.16
C ASN A 88 -10.47 -17.85 14.59
N LYS A 89 -9.63 -18.49 13.82
CA LYS A 89 -8.18 -18.60 14.06
C LYS A 89 -7.48 -17.37 13.53
N ILE A 90 -6.61 -16.82 14.35
CA ILE A 90 -5.80 -15.63 14.04
C ILE A 90 -4.36 -16.07 13.77
N TYR A 91 -3.80 -15.58 12.70
CA TYR A 91 -2.49 -16.00 12.23
C TYR A 91 -1.55 -14.83 12.00
N GLU A 92 -0.26 -15.10 12.00
CA GLU A 92 0.82 -14.26 11.52
C GLU A 92 1.44 -14.91 10.29
N GLY A 93 1.88 -14.11 9.29
CA GLY A 93 2.60 -14.60 8.12
C GLY A 93 1.72 -14.94 6.90
N LYS A 94 0.42 -14.73 6.96
CA LYS A 94 -0.50 -14.93 5.82
C LYS A 94 -0.14 -14.11 4.58
N MET A 95 0.52 -12.98 4.76
CA MET A 95 0.99 -12.10 3.68
C MET A 95 2.09 -12.74 2.80
N HIS A 96 2.64 -13.90 3.20
CA HIS A 96 3.77 -14.54 2.51
C HIS A 96 3.47 -15.95 2.01
N THR A 97 2.22 -16.39 2.04
CA THR A 97 1.80 -17.73 1.60
C THR A 97 1.77 -17.87 0.07
N GLU A 98 2.07 -19.06 -0.46
CA GLU A 98 2.02 -19.33 -1.91
C GLU A 98 0.60 -19.53 -2.44
N THR A 99 -0.33 -19.95 -1.58
CA THR A 99 -1.74 -20.17 -1.91
C THR A 99 -2.63 -19.80 -0.72
N PRO A 100 -3.95 -19.63 -0.90
CA PRO A 100 -4.89 -19.41 0.20
C PRO A 100 -4.87 -20.52 1.27
N TYR A 101 -4.44 -21.71 0.90
CA TYR A 101 -4.42 -22.91 1.76
C TYR A 101 -3.05 -23.24 2.35
N ASP A 102 -2.01 -22.52 1.93
CA ASP A 102 -0.65 -22.73 2.42
C ASP A 102 -0.52 -22.34 3.89
N GLN A 103 0.15 -23.18 4.67
CA GLN A 103 0.41 -22.96 6.09
C GLN A 103 1.92 -22.84 6.40
N ARG A 104 2.78 -22.89 5.38
CA ARG A 104 4.23 -22.76 5.57
C ARG A 104 4.59 -21.35 5.99
N GLY A 105 5.31 -21.22 7.09
CA GLY A 105 5.67 -19.93 7.67
C GLY A 105 4.51 -19.19 8.34
N VAL A 106 3.34 -19.84 8.49
CA VAL A 106 2.18 -19.27 9.15
C VAL A 106 2.18 -19.70 10.63
N ILE A 107 2.05 -18.75 11.52
CA ILE A 107 2.02 -18.95 12.97
C ILE A 107 0.61 -18.72 13.48
N LEU A 108 0.04 -19.69 14.23
CA LEU A 108 -1.22 -19.51 14.93
C LEU A 108 -0.99 -18.65 16.17
N LYS A 109 -1.54 -17.44 16.20
CA LYS A 109 -1.45 -16.51 17.34
C LYS A 109 -2.53 -16.75 18.40
N GLY A 110 -3.66 -17.31 18.00
CA GLY A 110 -4.78 -17.60 18.90
C GLY A 110 -6.11 -17.81 18.19
N GLU A 111 -7.18 -17.85 18.96
CA GLU A 111 -8.55 -17.99 18.49
C GLU A 111 -9.46 -16.98 19.17
N ILE A 112 -10.43 -16.47 18.42
CA ILE A 112 -11.49 -15.59 18.94
C ILE A 112 -12.87 -16.18 18.61
N PRO A 113 -13.95 -15.79 19.31
CA PRO A 113 -15.30 -16.20 18.94
C PRO A 113 -15.64 -15.78 17.50
N GLU A 114 -16.24 -16.71 16.75
CA GLU A 114 -16.74 -16.40 15.41
C GLU A 114 -18.12 -15.73 15.49
N VAL A 115 -18.40 -14.84 14.52
CA VAL A 115 -19.72 -14.23 14.36
C VAL A 115 -20.65 -15.16 13.58
N PRO A 116 -21.99 -15.05 13.73
CA PRO A 116 -22.93 -15.92 13.02
C PRO A 116 -22.81 -15.88 11.50
N GLU A 117 -22.40 -14.74 10.95
CA GLU A 117 -22.23 -14.53 9.52
C GLU A 117 -21.00 -13.69 9.23
N THR A 118 -20.20 -14.10 8.23
CA THR A 118 -19.06 -13.31 7.71
C THR A 118 -19.33 -12.90 6.26
N TYR A 119 -18.92 -11.69 5.89
CA TYR A 119 -19.16 -11.10 4.58
C TYR A 119 -18.11 -11.52 3.55
N SER A 120 -18.50 -11.47 2.27
CA SER A 120 -17.59 -11.70 1.16
C SER A 120 -16.64 -10.50 0.99
N PHE A 121 -15.37 -10.77 0.65
CA PHE A 121 -14.39 -9.72 0.43
C PHE A 121 -13.28 -10.09 -0.56
N LEU A 122 -12.66 -9.07 -1.16
CA LEU A 122 -11.47 -9.16 -2.00
C LEU A 122 -10.24 -9.34 -1.11
N ASN A 123 -9.64 -10.53 -1.16
CA ASN A 123 -8.55 -10.97 -0.31
C ASN A 123 -7.21 -10.79 -1.03
N THR A 124 -6.56 -9.69 -0.79
CA THR A 124 -5.18 -9.35 -1.16
C THR A 124 -4.25 -9.60 0.04
N ALA A 125 -2.94 -9.32 -0.07
CA ALA A 125 -2.03 -9.44 1.08
C ALA A 125 -2.52 -8.60 2.27
N TYR A 126 -3.04 -7.42 1.98
CA TYR A 126 -3.82 -6.56 2.88
C TYR A 126 -5.25 -6.52 2.32
N PRO A 127 -6.22 -7.22 2.92
CA PRO A 127 -7.58 -7.32 2.38
C PRO A 127 -8.24 -5.97 2.15
N ALA A 128 -8.94 -5.77 1.00
CA ALA A 128 -9.16 -4.42 0.50
C ALA A 128 -10.62 -3.95 0.42
N LEU A 129 -11.58 -4.81 0.09
CA LEU A 129 -12.97 -4.40 -0.22
C LEU A 129 -13.95 -5.52 0.09
N ASN A 130 -15.06 -5.22 0.80
CA ASN A 130 -16.13 -6.19 1.01
C ASN A 130 -17.38 -5.91 0.16
N GLU A 131 -18.32 -6.85 0.19
CA GLU A 131 -19.57 -6.81 -0.58
C GLU A 131 -20.52 -5.66 -0.25
N PHE A 132 -20.33 -4.98 0.90
CA PHE A 132 -21.09 -3.80 1.31
C PHE A 132 -20.42 -2.48 0.92
N GLY A 133 -19.21 -2.52 0.33
CA GLY A 133 -18.46 -1.33 -0.03
C GLY A 133 -17.68 -0.72 1.14
N LEU A 134 -17.39 -1.50 2.19
CA LEU A 134 -16.33 -1.15 3.14
C LEU A 134 -14.99 -1.42 2.47
N ALA A 135 -14.12 -0.41 2.42
CA ALA A 135 -12.84 -0.46 1.75
C ALA A 135 -11.69 -0.03 2.68
N ILE A 136 -10.54 -0.68 2.53
CA ILE A 136 -9.36 -0.41 3.36
C ILE A 136 -8.13 -0.31 2.45
N GLY A 137 -7.27 0.67 2.72
CA GLY A 137 -5.90 0.76 2.23
C GLY A 137 -4.95 0.81 3.41
N GLU A 138 -3.71 0.38 3.22
CA GLU A 138 -2.71 0.26 4.29
C GLU A 138 -1.43 1.01 3.91
N THR A 139 -0.71 1.48 4.93
CA THR A 139 0.69 1.92 4.83
C THR A 139 1.40 1.72 6.16
N THR A 140 2.51 0.99 6.18
CA THR A 140 3.36 0.87 7.35
C THR A 140 3.99 2.22 7.69
N ILE A 141 3.77 2.72 8.89
CA ILE A 141 4.28 4.03 9.34
C ILE A 141 5.45 3.94 10.32
N GLY A 142 5.74 2.73 10.81
CA GLY A 142 6.72 2.52 11.87
C GLY A 142 6.32 3.25 13.16
N GLY A 143 7.15 3.16 14.19
CA GLY A 143 6.88 3.78 15.49
C GLY A 143 8.10 3.69 16.37
N LYS A 144 7.99 4.14 17.62
CA LYS A 144 9.00 3.90 18.62
C LYS A 144 9.09 2.41 18.92
N GLN A 145 10.31 1.89 18.96
CA GLN A 145 10.56 0.45 19.09
C GLN A 145 9.98 -0.11 20.40
N GLU A 146 9.93 0.71 21.45
CA GLU A 146 9.39 0.35 22.75
C GLU A 146 7.89 0.01 22.72
N LEU A 147 7.18 0.42 21.67
CA LEU A 147 5.75 0.12 21.49
C LEU A 147 5.49 -1.29 20.97
N TYR A 148 6.50 -1.93 20.38
CA TYR A 148 6.34 -3.26 19.82
C TYR A 148 6.07 -4.29 20.92
N ASN A 149 5.02 -5.10 20.73
CA ASN A 149 4.64 -6.17 21.65
C ASN A 149 4.41 -7.49 20.89
N PRO A 150 5.41 -8.38 20.80
CA PRO A 150 5.29 -9.65 20.06
C PRO A 150 4.24 -10.61 20.62
N GLU A 151 3.80 -10.41 21.87
CA GLU A 151 2.73 -11.20 22.48
C GLU A 151 1.31 -10.74 22.07
N GLY A 152 1.21 -9.62 21.34
CA GLY A 152 -0.04 -9.18 20.74
C GLY A 152 -0.57 -10.20 19.74
N MET A 153 -1.89 -10.44 19.74
CA MET A 153 -2.50 -11.46 18.88
C MET A 153 -2.62 -11.00 17.43
N PHE A 154 -2.88 -9.70 17.20
CA PHE A 154 -3.22 -9.20 15.87
C PHE A 154 -2.03 -8.54 15.18
N MET A 155 -1.76 -9.02 13.96
CA MET A 155 -1.08 -8.28 12.92
C MET A 155 -2.11 -7.44 12.15
N ILE A 156 -1.67 -6.42 11.41
CA ILE A 156 -2.59 -5.46 10.78
C ILE A 156 -3.51 -6.12 9.74
N GLU A 157 -2.99 -7.05 8.92
CA GLU A 157 -3.76 -7.74 7.89
C GLU A 157 -4.89 -8.62 8.46
N GLU A 158 -4.72 -9.15 9.68
CA GLU A 158 -5.77 -9.91 10.35
C GLU A 158 -6.87 -8.99 10.91
N LEU A 159 -6.53 -7.76 11.35
CA LEU A 159 -7.52 -6.76 11.70
C LEU A 159 -8.33 -6.32 10.47
N GLU A 160 -7.67 -6.04 9.34
CA GLU A 160 -8.33 -5.70 8.08
C GLU A 160 -9.29 -6.80 7.62
N ARG A 161 -8.84 -8.06 7.67
CA ARG A 161 -9.68 -9.22 7.36
C ARG A 161 -10.95 -9.25 8.23
N LEU A 162 -10.80 -9.12 9.54
CA LEU A 162 -11.93 -9.16 10.47
C LEU A 162 -12.88 -7.96 10.29
N MET A 163 -12.35 -6.77 10.01
CA MET A 163 -13.16 -5.60 9.68
C MET A 163 -14.00 -5.84 8.43
N LEU A 164 -13.41 -6.38 7.36
CA LEU A 164 -14.14 -6.68 6.12
C LEU A 164 -15.14 -7.83 6.29
N GLU A 165 -14.80 -8.85 7.08
CA GLU A 165 -15.70 -9.98 7.37
C GLU A 165 -16.92 -9.58 8.22
N ARG A 166 -16.83 -8.53 9.05
CA ARG A 166 -17.80 -8.28 10.13
C ARG A 166 -18.47 -6.92 10.11
N CYS A 167 -17.94 -5.95 9.34
CA CYS A 167 -18.41 -4.57 9.35
C CYS A 167 -18.95 -4.13 7.99
N ARG A 168 -19.86 -3.15 8.02
CA ARG A 168 -20.47 -2.56 6.81
C ARG A 168 -20.08 -1.12 6.61
N THR A 169 -19.60 -0.45 7.66
CA THR A 169 -19.23 0.96 7.65
C THR A 169 -17.84 1.19 8.22
N ALA A 170 -17.22 2.31 7.85
CA ALA A 170 -15.90 2.69 8.33
C ALA A 170 -15.86 2.82 9.87
N ARG A 171 -16.91 3.39 10.48
CA ARG A 171 -16.98 3.56 11.94
C ARG A 171 -17.12 2.23 12.69
N GLU A 172 -17.92 1.29 12.15
CA GLU A 172 -18.00 -0.06 12.72
C GLU A 172 -16.63 -0.75 12.68
N ALA A 173 -15.90 -0.63 11.56
CA ALA A 173 -14.57 -1.20 11.39
C ALA A 173 -13.55 -0.64 12.41
N ILE A 174 -13.49 0.69 12.58
CA ILE A 174 -12.61 1.35 13.56
C ILE A 174 -12.93 0.88 14.98
N LYS A 175 -14.21 0.82 15.35
CA LYS A 175 -14.63 0.35 16.69
C LYS A 175 -14.25 -1.10 16.93
N LEU A 176 -14.53 -1.97 15.95
CA LEU A 176 -14.17 -3.39 16.03
C LEU A 176 -12.66 -3.57 16.20
N ALA A 177 -11.84 -2.88 15.40
CA ALA A 177 -10.39 -2.93 15.53
C ALA A 177 -9.94 -2.52 16.95
N GLY A 178 -10.46 -1.39 17.47
CA GLY A 178 -10.16 -0.91 18.82
C GLY A 178 -10.53 -1.90 19.92
N GLU A 179 -11.71 -2.55 19.82
CA GLU A 179 -12.18 -3.56 20.76
C GLU A 179 -11.30 -4.82 20.72
N LEU A 180 -10.98 -5.31 19.53
CA LEU A 180 -10.14 -6.49 19.35
C LEU A 180 -8.74 -6.29 19.90
N VAL A 181 -8.07 -5.19 19.58
CA VAL A 181 -6.71 -4.95 20.08
C VAL A 181 -6.68 -4.67 21.59
N LYS A 182 -7.72 -4.05 22.15
CA LYS A 182 -7.87 -3.84 23.59
C LYS A 182 -7.96 -5.18 24.33
N GLN A 183 -8.69 -6.15 23.76
CA GLN A 183 -8.91 -7.45 24.39
C GLN A 183 -7.76 -8.43 24.17
N TYR A 184 -7.20 -8.48 22.96
CA TYR A 184 -6.27 -9.54 22.56
C TYR A 184 -4.84 -9.06 22.27
N GLY A 185 -4.62 -7.74 22.18
CA GLY A 185 -3.32 -7.12 21.92
C GLY A 185 -2.99 -6.98 20.44
N TYR A 186 -2.10 -6.04 20.15
CA TYR A 186 -1.57 -5.72 18.83
C TYR A 186 -0.08 -6.06 18.78
N GLY A 187 0.32 -6.90 17.84
CA GLY A 187 1.66 -7.49 17.74
C GLY A 187 2.48 -7.02 16.55
N ASP A 188 2.03 -6.00 15.84
CA ASP A 188 2.71 -5.44 14.68
C ASP A 188 3.43 -4.12 14.99
N TYR A 189 4.18 -3.63 14.00
CA TYR A 189 4.76 -2.28 14.03
C TYR A 189 3.69 -1.21 13.88
N GLY A 190 4.09 0.07 13.84
CA GLY A 190 3.14 1.16 13.60
C GLY A 190 2.57 1.10 12.18
N GLU A 191 1.24 1.09 12.11
CA GLU A 191 0.49 0.95 10.85
C GLU A 191 -0.55 2.06 10.69
N CYS A 192 -0.81 2.43 9.44
CA CYS A 192 -1.89 3.32 9.07
C CYS A 192 -2.87 2.60 8.15
N LEU A 193 -4.15 2.63 8.50
CA LEU A 193 -5.24 2.20 7.63
C LEU A 193 -6.03 3.41 7.13
N THR A 194 -6.39 3.38 5.85
CA THR A 194 -7.34 4.33 5.26
C THR A 194 -8.68 3.61 5.07
N ILE A 195 -9.60 3.80 6.02
CA ILE A 195 -10.84 3.05 6.14
C ILE A 195 -11.99 3.87 5.57
N ALA A 196 -12.69 3.35 4.56
CA ALA A 196 -13.71 4.08 3.83
C ALA A 196 -14.99 3.28 3.64
N ASP A 197 -16.10 3.98 3.63
CA ASP A 197 -17.36 3.53 3.05
C ASP A 197 -17.87 4.57 2.03
N SER A 198 -19.06 4.38 1.48
CA SER A 198 -19.58 5.28 0.45
C SER A 198 -19.95 6.70 0.95
N LYS A 199 -19.78 7.00 2.24
CA LYS A 199 -20.12 8.27 2.87
C LYS A 199 -18.91 9.03 3.39
N GLU A 200 -17.89 8.31 3.89
CA GLU A 200 -16.75 8.91 4.57
C GLU A 200 -15.48 8.07 4.43
N VAL A 201 -14.33 8.70 4.64
CA VAL A 201 -13.02 8.04 4.73
C VAL A 201 -12.25 8.55 5.95
N TRP A 202 -11.57 7.63 6.62
CA TRP A 202 -10.82 7.84 7.83
C TRP A 202 -9.36 7.48 7.67
N HIS A 203 -8.49 8.27 8.28
CA HIS A 203 -7.08 7.97 8.47
C HIS A 203 -6.91 7.42 9.91
N PHE A 204 -6.55 6.16 10.03
CA PHE A 204 -6.41 5.44 11.30
C PHE A 204 -4.95 5.04 11.49
N GLU A 205 -4.34 5.43 12.59
CA GLU A 205 -2.98 5.05 12.97
C GLU A 205 -2.99 4.23 14.25
N ILE A 206 -2.20 3.14 14.28
CA ILE A 206 -2.13 2.20 15.39
C ILE A 206 -0.68 1.82 15.70
N PHE A 207 -0.38 1.67 16.98
CA PHE A 207 0.87 1.17 17.54
C PHE A 207 0.57 0.22 18.68
N GLY A 208 1.49 -0.68 19.03
CA GLY A 208 1.40 -1.43 20.28
C GLY A 208 1.40 -0.50 21.51
N ALA A 209 1.14 -1.05 22.68
CA ALA A 209 1.27 -0.35 23.95
C ALA A 209 2.55 -0.73 24.73
N GLY A 210 3.43 -1.49 24.09
CA GLY A 210 4.73 -1.90 24.61
C GLY A 210 4.62 -2.75 25.87
N PRO A 211 5.54 -2.55 26.84
CA PRO A 211 5.59 -3.35 28.06
C PRO A 211 4.55 -2.92 29.10
N LEU A 212 3.84 -1.80 28.90
CA LEU A 212 2.92 -1.25 29.90
C LEU A 212 1.65 -2.08 30.04
N GLU A 213 1.11 -2.52 28.91
CA GLU A 213 -0.15 -3.28 28.89
C GLU A 213 -0.31 -4.09 27.61
N LYS A 214 -1.12 -5.16 27.70
CA LYS A 214 -1.65 -5.83 26.53
C LYS A 214 -2.67 -4.90 25.87
N GLY A 215 -2.43 -4.49 24.64
CA GLY A 215 -3.33 -3.56 23.97
C GLY A 215 -2.66 -2.88 22.80
N ALA A 216 -3.17 -1.71 22.48
CA ALA A 216 -2.65 -0.81 21.49
C ALA A 216 -2.94 0.65 21.87
N VAL A 217 -2.19 1.58 21.27
CA VAL A 217 -2.56 2.99 21.20
C VAL A 217 -2.93 3.29 19.77
N TRP A 218 -4.09 3.88 19.53
CA TRP A 218 -4.55 4.21 18.20
C TRP A 218 -5.36 5.50 18.19
N ALA A 219 -5.38 6.15 17.03
CA ALA A 219 -6.24 7.28 16.75
C ALA A 219 -6.75 7.20 15.31
N ALA A 220 -7.95 7.72 15.09
CA ALA A 220 -8.57 7.85 13.77
C ALA A 220 -9.08 9.27 13.57
N VAL A 221 -8.80 9.85 12.42
CA VAL A 221 -9.25 11.19 12.05
C VAL A 221 -9.97 11.10 10.72
N ARG A 222 -11.21 11.61 10.70
CA ARG A 222 -12.02 11.66 9.48
C ARG A 222 -11.45 12.69 8.51
N ILE A 223 -11.32 12.31 7.25
CA ILE A 223 -10.99 13.26 6.20
C ILE A 223 -12.24 14.10 5.91
N PRO A 224 -12.17 15.43 5.98
CA PRO A 224 -13.31 16.27 5.63
C PRO A 224 -13.83 15.99 4.22
N ASP A 225 -15.15 16.07 4.03
CA ASP A 225 -15.80 15.72 2.77
C ASP A 225 -15.23 16.45 1.55
N ASP A 226 -14.77 17.69 1.72
CA ASP A 226 -14.24 18.55 0.64
C ASP A 226 -12.69 18.55 0.54
N GLN A 227 -12.03 17.56 1.21
CA GLN A 227 -10.58 17.51 1.29
C GLN A 227 -10.00 16.17 0.83
N VAL A 228 -8.69 16.17 0.64
CA VAL A 228 -7.86 15.04 0.27
C VAL A 228 -6.81 14.82 1.35
N GLY A 229 -6.60 13.57 1.75
CA GLY A 229 -5.52 13.12 2.63
C GLY A 229 -4.60 12.15 1.92
N ILE A 230 -3.42 11.92 2.50
CA ILE A 230 -2.45 10.94 2.01
C ILE A 230 -1.70 10.32 3.17
N SER A 231 -1.38 9.04 3.06
CA SER A 231 -0.43 8.33 3.90
C SER A 231 0.72 7.77 3.06
N ALA A 232 1.95 8.02 3.48
CA ALA A 232 3.15 7.67 2.74
C ALA A 232 4.29 7.22 3.68
N ASN A 233 4.00 6.25 4.55
CA ASN A 233 4.93 5.62 5.51
C ASN A 233 5.48 6.56 6.58
N ILE A 234 4.74 7.58 6.93
CA ILE A 234 5.02 8.41 8.10
C ILE A 234 3.73 8.62 8.90
N PRO A 235 3.78 8.64 10.24
CA PRO A 235 2.63 8.98 11.06
C PRO A 235 2.24 10.45 10.84
N ARG A 236 0.94 10.72 10.72
CA ARG A 236 0.41 12.04 10.32
C ARG A 236 -0.52 12.66 11.34
N ILE A 237 -1.20 11.85 12.16
CA ILE A 237 -2.16 12.38 13.12
C ILE A 237 -1.44 13.28 14.14
N SER A 238 -1.82 14.55 14.19
CA SER A 238 -1.26 15.53 15.10
C SER A 238 -2.17 15.68 16.34
N GLN A 239 -2.96 16.73 16.42
CA GLN A 239 -3.84 16.99 17.54
C GLN A 239 -5.12 16.15 17.47
N LEU A 240 -5.63 15.77 18.64
CA LEU A 240 -6.88 15.02 18.79
C LEU A 240 -7.92 15.88 19.54
N ASN A 241 -9.10 16.01 18.95
CA ASN A 241 -10.25 16.63 19.61
C ASN A 241 -11.31 15.57 19.93
N LEU A 242 -11.11 14.82 21.02
CA LEU A 242 -12.03 13.74 21.42
C LEU A 242 -13.41 14.23 21.90
N LYS A 243 -13.64 15.55 21.97
CA LYS A 243 -14.98 16.13 22.18
C LYS A 243 -15.81 16.17 20.89
N ASP A 244 -15.19 15.86 19.76
CA ASP A 244 -15.82 15.77 18.44
C ASP A 244 -15.71 14.32 17.90
N PRO A 245 -16.56 13.40 18.38
CA PRO A 245 -16.52 11.99 17.97
C PRO A 245 -16.97 11.77 16.52
N ASP A 246 -17.51 12.77 15.86
CA ASP A 246 -17.84 12.71 14.44
C ASP A 246 -16.59 12.78 13.55
N ASN A 247 -15.51 13.38 14.04
CA ASN A 247 -14.28 13.56 13.31
C ASN A 247 -13.05 12.93 13.97
N TYR A 248 -13.11 12.56 15.26
CA TYR A 248 -11.97 11.99 16.00
C TYR A 248 -12.39 10.81 16.85
N LEU A 249 -11.68 9.69 16.70
CA LEU A 249 -11.79 8.52 17.55
C LEU A 249 -10.39 8.12 18.03
N ALA A 250 -10.27 7.59 19.23
CA ALA A 250 -8.99 7.11 19.75
C ALA A 250 -9.20 6.03 20.82
N SER A 251 -8.13 5.30 21.12
CA SER A 251 -8.08 4.39 22.27
C SER A 251 -8.16 5.16 23.59
N ASP A 252 -8.77 4.54 24.60
CA ASP A 252 -8.96 5.15 25.93
C ASP A 252 -7.62 5.53 26.61
N ASN A 253 -6.54 4.83 26.25
CA ASN A 253 -5.20 4.98 26.82
C ASN A 253 -4.29 5.95 26.04
N VAL A 254 -4.79 6.62 24.98
CA VAL A 254 -3.99 7.40 24.02
C VAL A 254 -3.14 8.52 24.63
N PHE A 255 -3.55 9.11 25.74
CA PHE A 255 -2.74 10.11 26.44
C PHE A 255 -1.88 9.47 27.55
N ARG A 256 -2.49 8.53 28.29
CA ARG A 256 -1.86 7.89 29.44
C ARG A 256 -0.57 7.15 29.07
N VAL A 257 -0.56 6.37 27.98
CA VAL A 257 0.65 5.65 27.53
C VAL A 257 1.78 6.63 27.19
N ALA A 258 1.48 7.76 26.57
CA ALA A 258 2.49 8.79 26.28
C ALA A 258 3.05 9.44 27.55
N GLU A 259 2.21 9.66 28.57
CA GLU A 259 2.63 10.19 29.88
C GLU A 259 3.50 9.17 30.62
N ASP A 260 3.03 7.93 30.75
CA ASP A 260 3.71 6.83 31.48
C ASP A 260 5.10 6.52 30.85
N MET A 261 5.23 6.66 29.53
CA MET A 261 6.50 6.51 28.81
C MET A 261 7.38 7.78 28.82
N GLY A 262 6.90 8.89 29.39
CA GLY A 262 7.61 10.16 29.43
C GLY A 262 7.77 10.85 28.07
N TRP A 263 6.93 10.52 27.09
CA TRP A 263 6.99 11.09 25.73
C TRP A 263 6.14 12.35 25.56
N TRP A 264 5.24 12.59 26.51
CA TRP A 264 4.47 13.81 26.61
C TRP A 264 4.15 14.10 28.09
N ASP A 265 4.11 15.38 28.45
CA ASP A 265 3.80 15.82 29.80
C ASP A 265 2.79 16.97 29.72
N PRO A 266 1.54 16.76 30.17
CA PRO A 266 0.48 17.78 30.11
C PRO A 266 0.82 19.04 30.95
N ASN A 267 1.73 18.95 31.91
CA ASN A 267 2.12 20.07 32.78
C ASN A 267 3.13 21.02 32.12
N LYS A 268 3.77 20.61 31.02
CA LYS A 268 4.73 21.45 30.28
C LYS A 268 4.08 22.42 29.29
N GLY A 269 2.75 22.35 29.11
CA GLY A 269 2.00 23.26 28.25
C GLY A 269 2.18 23.00 26.73
N GLU A 270 2.93 21.96 26.35
CA GLU A 270 3.03 21.55 24.95
C GLU A 270 1.77 20.76 24.54
N PRO A 271 1.13 21.11 23.41
CA PRO A 271 -0.01 20.35 22.91
C PRO A 271 0.40 18.92 22.56
N PHE A 272 -0.47 17.97 22.88
CA PHE A 272 -0.27 16.59 22.46
C PHE A 272 -0.30 16.49 20.92
N LYS A 273 0.73 15.85 20.36
CA LYS A 273 0.80 15.47 18.94
C LYS A 273 1.00 13.96 18.85
N PHE A 274 0.02 13.23 18.32
CA PHE A 274 0.03 11.78 18.28
C PHE A 274 1.27 11.24 17.55
N TRP A 275 1.57 11.75 16.33
CA TRP A 275 2.75 11.32 15.57
C TRP A 275 4.07 11.59 16.31
N LYS A 276 4.17 12.67 17.08
CA LYS A 276 5.39 13.01 17.84
C LYS A 276 5.55 12.11 19.05
N ALA A 277 4.43 11.81 19.73
CA ALA A 277 4.43 10.92 20.88
C ALA A 277 4.80 9.48 20.49
N TYR A 278 4.21 8.94 19.46
CA TYR A 278 4.31 7.51 19.11
C TYR A 278 5.21 7.21 17.91
N GLY A 279 5.17 8.00 16.86
CA GLY A 279 6.02 7.86 15.68
C GLY A 279 7.47 8.29 15.92
N GLY A 280 7.67 9.39 16.61
CA GLY A 280 9.00 9.84 17.06
C GLY A 280 9.93 10.39 15.99
N ARG A 281 9.45 10.72 14.79
CA ARG A 281 10.26 11.27 13.69
C ARG A 281 9.53 12.40 12.96
N LYS A 282 10.28 13.15 12.13
CA LYS A 282 9.72 14.22 11.29
C LYS A 282 8.61 13.69 10.37
N ALA A 283 7.47 14.36 10.37
CA ALA A 283 6.30 13.98 9.59
C ALA A 283 6.34 14.59 8.17
N PHE A 284 7.30 14.17 7.35
CA PHE A 284 7.45 14.61 5.96
C PHE A 284 7.76 13.43 5.03
N ALA A 285 7.07 13.37 3.89
CA ALA A 285 7.40 12.49 2.76
C ALA A 285 7.26 13.25 1.43
N ILE A 286 8.19 13.01 0.51
CA ILE A 286 8.15 13.62 -0.85
C ILE A 286 6.86 13.28 -1.59
N ARG A 287 6.30 12.08 -1.39
CA ARG A 287 5.05 11.63 -2.02
C ARG A 287 3.86 12.50 -1.60
N GLU A 288 3.77 12.85 -0.32
CA GLU A 288 2.75 13.75 0.21
C GLU A 288 2.92 15.16 -0.32
N TYR A 289 4.13 15.69 -0.21
CA TYR A 289 4.46 17.02 -0.71
C TYR A 289 4.09 17.17 -2.19
N PHE A 290 4.47 16.20 -3.01
CA PHE A 290 4.19 16.22 -4.45
C PHE A 290 2.70 16.19 -4.76
N VAL A 291 1.96 15.24 -4.19
CA VAL A 291 0.51 15.12 -4.43
C VAL A 291 -0.23 16.38 -3.97
N PHE A 292 0.07 16.87 -2.78
CA PHE A 292 -0.57 18.07 -2.25
C PHE A 292 -0.23 19.32 -3.05
N SER A 293 1.02 19.49 -3.47
CA SER A 293 1.45 20.61 -4.31
C SER A 293 0.81 20.59 -5.71
N GLN A 294 0.51 19.38 -6.25
CA GLN A 294 -0.20 19.25 -7.52
C GLN A 294 -1.70 19.53 -7.40
N LEU A 295 -2.32 19.17 -6.27
CA LEU A 295 -3.75 19.37 -6.03
C LEU A 295 -4.10 20.77 -5.55
N ALA A 296 -3.20 21.45 -4.86
CA ALA A 296 -3.40 22.80 -4.32
C ALA A 296 -2.14 23.65 -4.43
N PRO A 297 -1.69 23.98 -5.65
CA PRO A 297 -0.43 24.73 -5.88
C PRO A 297 -0.41 26.14 -5.23
N SER A 298 -1.57 26.77 -5.03
CA SER A 298 -1.64 28.09 -4.37
C SER A 298 -1.24 28.03 -2.90
N LEU A 299 -1.23 26.86 -2.25
CA LEU A 299 -0.78 26.71 -0.86
C LEU A 299 0.72 26.95 -0.70
N LYS A 300 1.52 26.81 -1.77
CA LYS A 300 2.98 27.01 -1.76
C LYS A 300 3.63 26.30 -0.57
N LEU A 301 3.37 25.00 -0.44
CA LEU A 301 3.85 24.18 0.67
C LEU A 301 5.37 24.27 0.82
N ASP A 302 5.87 24.38 2.06
CA ASP A 302 7.28 24.34 2.37
C ASP A 302 7.75 22.89 2.58
N PRO A 303 8.65 22.36 1.73
CA PRO A 303 9.21 21.01 1.91
C PRO A 303 10.08 20.88 3.17
N ASN A 304 10.46 21.99 3.82
CA ASN A 304 11.23 22.00 5.06
C ASN A 304 10.38 22.23 6.31
N ALA A 305 9.07 22.34 6.18
CA ALA A 305 8.16 22.44 7.33
C ALA A 305 8.33 21.25 8.29
N GLU A 306 8.06 21.44 9.58
CA GLU A 306 8.07 20.35 10.56
C GLU A 306 7.05 19.26 10.19
N GLU A 307 5.87 19.69 9.73
CA GLU A 307 4.81 18.84 9.20
C GLU A 307 4.06 19.55 8.06
N LEU A 308 3.57 18.79 7.10
CA LEU A 308 2.63 19.29 6.09
C LEU A 308 1.21 19.32 6.68
N PRO A 309 0.25 20.05 6.07
CA PRO A 309 -1.15 19.95 6.45
C PRO A 309 -1.60 18.49 6.46
N PHE A 310 -2.41 18.09 7.45
CA PHE A 310 -2.94 16.73 7.54
C PHE A 310 -3.80 16.37 6.31
N THR A 311 -4.62 17.33 5.87
CA THR A 311 -5.43 17.25 4.66
C THR A 311 -5.40 18.59 3.92
N ILE A 312 -5.73 18.59 2.64
CA ILE A 312 -5.85 19.79 1.83
C ILE A 312 -7.19 19.84 1.09
N LYS A 313 -7.70 21.04 0.87
CA LYS A 313 -8.78 21.27 -0.07
C LYS A 313 -8.19 21.40 -1.48
N PRO A 314 -8.51 20.49 -2.42
CA PRO A 314 -7.98 20.60 -3.77
C PRO A 314 -8.59 21.79 -4.52
N GLU A 315 -7.82 22.46 -5.37
CA GLU A 315 -8.29 23.60 -6.16
C GLU A 315 -9.30 23.19 -7.24
N LYS A 316 -9.23 21.93 -7.66
CA LYS A 316 -10.18 21.32 -8.60
C LYS A 316 -10.65 20.00 -8.04
N LYS A 317 -11.88 19.62 -8.33
CA LYS A 317 -12.42 18.30 -7.99
C LYS A 317 -11.53 17.20 -8.55
N VAL A 318 -11.29 16.18 -7.73
CA VAL A 318 -10.40 15.06 -8.05
C VAL A 318 -11.21 13.91 -8.64
N SER A 319 -10.90 13.52 -9.86
CA SER A 319 -11.50 12.34 -10.50
C SER A 319 -10.72 11.07 -10.14
N VAL A 320 -11.33 9.89 -10.33
CA VAL A 320 -10.61 8.62 -10.23
C VAL A 320 -9.43 8.58 -11.20
N ARG A 321 -9.55 9.18 -12.40
CA ARG A 321 -8.47 9.29 -13.38
C ARG A 321 -7.27 10.07 -12.84
N ASP A 322 -7.48 11.11 -12.04
CA ASP A 322 -6.39 11.88 -11.40
C ASP A 322 -5.65 11.01 -10.38
N ILE A 323 -6.39 10.19 -9.61
CA ILE A 323 -5.79 9.26 -8.67
C ILE A 323 -4.98 8.17 -9.41
N LEU A 324 -5.55 7.58 -10.48
CA LEU A 324 -4.80 6.62 -11.31
C LEU A 324 -3.51 7.23 -11.89
N ARG A 325 -3.53 8.52 -12.25
CA ARG A 325 -2.35 9.27 -12.69
C ARG A 325 -1.31 9.40 -11.57
N PHE A 326 -1.70 9.78 -10.35
CA PHE A 326 -0.78 9.84 -9.21
C PHE A 326 -0.14 8.49 -8.91
N TYR A 327 -0.88 7.40 -9.07
CA TYR A 327 -0.34 6.06 -8.89
C TYR A 327 0.64 5.61 -9.99
N ARG A 328 0.78 6.38 -11.06
CA ARG A 328 1.83 6.19 -12.09
C ARG A 328 3.01 7.14 -11.91
N GLU A 329 3.01 7.97 -10.88
CA GLU A 329 3.94 9.09 -10.74
C GLU A 329 5.37 8.62 -10.45
N THR A 330 6.30 9.14 -11.26
CA THR A 330 7.75 8.91 -11.17
C THR A 330 8.54 10.21 -11.10
N TYR A 331 7.85 11.34 -11.01
CA TYR A 331 8.39 12.71 -11.03
C TYR A 331 9.13 13.07 -12.31
N GLU A 332 8.98 12.30 -13.39
CA GLU A 332 9.63 12.57 -14.67
C GLU A 332 9.23 13.94 -15.22
N GLY A 333 10.22 14.70 -15.71
CA GLY A 333 10.02 16.06 -16.21
C GLY A 333 9.89 17.13 -15.11
N THR A 334 10.03 16.78 -13.83
CA THR A 334 10.05 17.72 -12.71
C THR A 334 11.47 17.95 -12.15
N GLU A 335 11.61 18.80 -11.15
CA GLU A 335 12.87 18.96 -10.43
C GLU A 335 13.34 17.69 -9.71
N TYR A 336 12.42 16.77 -9.39
CA TYR A 336 12.66 15.48 -8.73
C TYR A 336 12.96 14.33 -9.70
N ASP A 337 13.01 14.60 -11.02
CA ASP A 337 13.33 13.58 -12.03
C ASP A 337 14.75 13.04 -11.85
N MET A 338 14.87 11.78 -11.41
CA MET A 338 16.16 11.11 -11.20
C MET A 338 16.93 10.91 -12.50
N SER A 339 16.27 10.90 -13.63
CA SER A 339 16.86 10.63 -14.95
C SER A 339 17.28 11.89 -15.71
N LYS A 340 16.97 13.10 -15.20
CA LYS A 340 17.15 14.38 -15.92
C LYS A 340 18.57 14.67 -16.41
N ASN A 341 19.59 14.19 -15.69
CA ASN A 341 21.00 14.41 -16.03
C ASN A 341 21.64 13.25 -16.80
N LEU A 342 20.87 12.19 -17.12
CA LEU A 342 21.38 11.01 -17.80
C LEU A 342 21.19 11.15 -19.31
N LEU A 343 22.02 12.02 -19.89
CA LEU A 343 21.96 12.39 -21.29
C LEU A 343 23.06 11.70 -22.09
N VAL A 344 22.73 11.30 -23.29
CA VAL A 344 23.66 10.75 -24.28
C VAL A 344 23.55 11.54 -25.58
N ARG A 345 24.62 11.53 -26.37
CA ARG A 345 24.61 12.09 -27.71
C ARG A 345 23.65 11.29 -28.61
N LYS A 346 22.73 11.96 -29.26
CA LYS A 346 21.85 11.31 -30.25
C LYS A 346 22.69 10.80 -31.42
N ARG A 347 22.29 9.69 -31.99
CA ARG A 347 22.98 9.07 -33.11
C ARG A 347 23.12 10.07 -34.28
N ASN A 348 24.34 10.26 -34.77
CA ASN A 348 24.67 11.17 -35.87
C ASN A 348 24.31 12.65 -35.61
N SER A 349 24.35 13.11 -34.36
CA SER A 349 24.05 14.49 -33.95
C SER A 349 24.91 14.89 -32.77
N GLU A 350 25.18 16.19 -32.63
CA GLU A 350 25.79 16.77 -31.43
C GLU A 350 24.74 17.01 -30.32
N GLU A 351 23.48 16.85 -30.64
CA GLU A 351 22.38 17.05 -29.69
C GLU A 351 22.38 15.98 -28.59
N LEU A 352 22.26 16.42 -27.35
CA LEU A 352 22.08 15.54 -26.21
C LEU A 352 20.59 15.21 -26.02
N GLY A 353 20.29 13.95 -25.77
CA GLY A 353 18.97 13.49 -25.41
C GLY A 353 19.01 12.51 -24.26
N LYS A 354 17.87 12.27 -23.60
CA LYS A 354 17.74 11.29 -22.54
C LYS A 354 18.18 9.91 -23.06
N SER A 355 18.98 9.21 -22.28
CA SER A 355 19.46 7.88 -22.64
C SER A 355 18.29 6.90 -22.75
N PRO A 356 18.20 6.08 -23.81
CA PRO A 356 17.11 5.12 -23.98
C PRO A 356 17.08 4.00 -22.94
N VAL A 357 18.20 3.74 -22.25
CA VAL A 357 18.31 2.68 -21.23
C VAL A 357 17.99 3.17 -19.81
N VAL A 358 17.65 4.44 -19.63
CA VAL A 358 17.43 5.04 -18.33
C VAL A 358 15.94 5.09 -18.00
N SER A 359 15.62 4.76 -16.76
CA SER A 359 14.28 4.91 -16.17
C SER A 359 14.38 5.47 -14.75
N ASN A 360 13.26 5.93 -14.19
CA ASN A 360 13.18 6.35 -12.78
C ASN A 360 13.10 5.15 -11.80
N TRP A 361 13.32 3.92 -12.29
CA TRP A 361 13.34 2.68 -11.50
C TRP A 361 14.73 2.01 -11.53
N MET A 362 15.79 2.80 -11.62
CA MET A 362 17.16 2.28 -11.56
C MET A 362 17.43 1.61 -10.22
N SER A 363 18.19 0.51 -10.24
CA SER A 363 18.63 -0.13 -9.01
C SER A 363 19.58 0.79 -8.22
N ARG A 364 19.65 0.59 -6.90
CA ARG A 364 20.60 1.32 -6.03
C ARG A 364 22.04 1.14 -6.52
N ASP A 365 22.42 -0.04 -7.03
CA ASP A 365 23.76 -0.30 -7.55
C ASP A 365 24.08 0.58 -8.77
N TRP A 366 23.13 0.75 -9.69
CA TRP A 366 23.28 1.66 -10.81
C TRP A 366 23.41 3.11 -10.37
N ILE A 367 22.57 3.55 -9.45
CA ILE A 367 22.63 4.91 -8.88
C ILE A 367 23.99 5.15 -8.22
N ASN A 368 24.45 4.21 -7.39
CA ASN A 368 25.73 4.28 -6.71
C ASN A 368 26.90 4.29 -7.71
N LEU A 369 26.89 3.42 -8.72
CA LEU A 369 27.92 3.38 -9.75
C LEU A 369 28.02 4.72 -10.50
N ILE A 370 26.89 5.25 -10.97
CA ILE A 370 26.88 6.52 -11.72
C ILE A 370 27.35 7.68 -10.84
N ASN A 371 26.88 7.74 -9.59
CA ASN A 371 27.31 8.79 -8.66
C ASN A 371 28.77 8.62 -8.20
N THR A 372 29.34 7.42 -8.23
CA THR A 372 30.77 7.21 -8.00
C THR A 372 31.60 7.75 -9.15
N LEU A 373 31.14 7.55 -10.39
CA LEU A 373 31.82 8.08 -11.58
C LEU A 373 31.70 9.60 -11.68
N LYS A 374 30.55 10.16 -11.35
CA LYS A 374 30.28 11.59 -11.34
C LYS A 374 29.32 11.93 -10.20
N PRO A 375 29.82 12.43 -9.05
CA PRO A 375 29.00 12.77 -7.90
C PRO A 375 27.86 13.74 -8.22
N GLY A 376 26.68 13.50 -7.64
CA GLY A 376 25.51 14.36 -7.82
C GLY A 376 24.80 14.26 -9.18
N THR A 377 25.13 13.26 -10.00
CA THR A 377 24.44 13.02 -11.27
C THR A 377 22.99 12.60 -11.06
N ILE A 378 22.75 11.71 -10.09
CA ILE A 378 21.42 11.23 -9.72
C ILE A 378 21.15 11.63 -8.27
N SER A 379 20.04 12.33 -8.06
CA SER A 379 19.48 12.58 -6.72
C SER A 379 18.34 11.56 -6.50
N PRO A 380 18.54 10.52 -5.68
CA PRO A 380 17.54 9.48 -5.46
C PRO A 380 16.25 10.05 -4.88
N GLN A 381 15.10 9.58 -5.37
CA GLN A 381 13.77 9.96 -4.92
C GLN A 381 12.90 8.73 -4.71
N ARG A 382 12.04 8.76 -3.69
CA ARG A 382 10.98 7.77 -3.52
C ARG A 382 9.77 8.14 -4.36
N THR A 383 9.63 7.52 -5.52
CA THR A 383 8.48 7.70 -6.42
C THR A 383 7.25 6.97 -5.90
N ILE A 384 6.04 7.37 -6.32
CA ILE A 384 4.81 6.65 -5.97
C ILE A 384 4.80 5.28 -6.67
N ALA A 385 5.03 5.27 -7.99
CA ALA A 385 5.17 4.03 -8.73
C ALA A 385 6.59 3.46 -8.57
N ILE A 386 6.70 2.22 -8.12
CA ILE A 386 7.98 1.51 -7.98
C ILE A 386 7.92 0.07 -8.50
N ASN A 387 9.09 -0.48 -8.84
CA ASN A 387 9.22 -1.87 -9.29
C ASN A 387 9.00 -2.89 -8.17
N ALA A 388 9.15 -2.51 -6.92
CA ALA A 388 8.91 -3.39 -5.77
C ALA A 388 7.41 -3.52 -5.42
N CYS A 389 6.52 -2.82 -6.11
CA CYS A 389 5.09 -2.93 -5.87
C CYS A 389 4.61 -4.35 -6.21
N ALA A 390 3.91 -4.99 -5.29
CA ALA A 390 3.29 -6.29 -5.50
C ALA A 390 1.97 -6.15 -6.27
N TYR A 391 1.15 -5.21 -5.84
CA TYR A 391 -0.11 -4.79 -6.47
C TYR A 391 -0.50 -3.38 -6.01
N ALA A 392 -1.46 -2.77 -6.69
CA ALA A 392 -2.06 -1.51 -6.28
C ALA A 392 -3.57 -1.55 -6.43
N THR A 393 -4.27 -0.91 -5.48
CA THR A 393 -5.72 -0.74 -5.46
C THR A 393 -6.08 0.73 -5.45
N VAL A 394 -7.09 1.11 -6.23
CA VAL A 394 -7.82 2.38 -6.09
C VAL A 394 -9.28 2.01 -5.97
N ILE A 395 -9.90 2.28 -4.83
CA ILE A 395 -11.26 1.85 -4.55
C ILE A 395 -12.18 3.07 -4.57
N GLN A 396 -13.15 3.05 -5.48
CA GLN A 396 -14.16 4.09 -5.68
C GLN A 396 -15.49 3.61 -5.14
N LEU A 397 -16.07 4.38 -4.23
CA LEU A 397 -17.27 4.05 -3.47
C LEU A 397 -18.39 5.04 -3.78
N ARG A 398 -19.46 4.59 -4.44
CA ARG A 398 -20.53 5.43 -4.99
C ARG A 398 -21.85 5.13 -4.30
N SER A 399 -22.27 6.05 -3.43
CA SER A 399 -23.46 5.89 -2.56
C SER A 399 -24.81 5.87 -3.29
N TRP A 400 -24.85 6.31 -4.55
CA TRP A 400 -26.08 6.36 -5.37
C TRP A 400 -26.35 5.08 -6.15
N LEU A 401 -25.49 4.07 -6.01
CA LEU A 401 -25.62 2.77 -6.65
C LEU A 401 -25.69 1.66 -5.59
N PRO A 402 -26.29 0.51 -5.93
CA PRO A 402 -26.22 -0.68 -5.08
C PRO A 402 -24.74 -1.06 -4.81
N PRO A 403 -24.37 -1.47 -3.58
CA PRO A 403 -22.98 -1.75 -3.22
C PRO A 403 -22.27 -2.72 -4.20
N ALA A 404 -22.96 -3.74 -4.70
CA ALA A 404 -22.39 -4.73 -5.62
C ALA A 404 -21.73 -4.10 -6.86
N VAL A 405 -22.26 -2.99 -7.41
CA VAL A 405 -21.73 -2.27 -8.55
C VAL A 405 -21.22 -0.88 -8.17
N GLY A 406 -21.71 -0.32 -7.07
CA GLY A 406 -21.34 1.00 -6.55
C GLY A 406 -19.91 1.06 -6.02
N ALA A 407 -19.39 -0.04 -5.49
CA ALA A 407 -18.02 -0.18 -5.03
C ALA A 407 -17.18 -0.92 -6.08
N VAL A 408 -16.12 -0.29 -6.58
CA VAL A 408 -15.20 -0.87 -7.56
C VAL A 408 -13.75 -0.65 -7.13
N CYS A 409 -12.98 -1.73 -7.11
CA CYS A 409 -11.53 -1.73 -6.95
C CYS A 409 -10.87 -1.74 -8.34
N TRP A 410 -10.17 -0.66 -8.67
CA TRP A 410 -9.29 -0.56 -9.83
C TRP A 410 -7.96 -1.20 -9.46
N PHE A 411 -7.84 -2.49 -9.76
CA PHE A 411 -6.73 -3.34 -9.32
C PHE A 411 -5.63 -3.45 -10.39
N ALA A 412 -4.37 -3.35 -9.97
CA ALA A 412 -3.22 -3.62 -10.86
C ALA A 412 -2.20 -4.51 -10.16
N PHE A 413 -1.67 -5.50 -10.87
CA PHE A 413 -0.50 -6.25 -10.45
C PHE A 413 0.79 -5.49 -10.76
N ASP A 414 1.86 -5.72 -9.97
CA ASP A 414 3.20 -5.20 -10.19
C ASP A 414 3.23 -3.65 -10.23
N ASN A 415 4.24 -3.07 -10.85
CA ASN A 415 4.43 -1.62 -10.95
C ASN A 415 3.19 -0.90 -11.52
N PRO A 416 2.53 -0.02 -10.74
CA PRO A 416 1.28 0.60 -11.16
C PRO A 416 1.42 1.60 -12.32
N ALA A 417 2.64 2.04 -12.66
CA ALA A 417 2.87 2.86 -13.86
C ALA A 417 2.85 2.04 -15.14
N LEU A 418 3.10 0.75 -15.04
CA LEU A 418 3.31 -0.15 -16.17
C LEU A 418 2.18 -1.17 -16.34
N SER A 419 1.23 -1.25 -15.41
CA SER A 419 0.16 -2.25 -15.41
C SER A 419 -1.23 -1.60 -15.50
N PRO A 420 -2.15 -2.16 -16.30
CA PRO A 420 -3.49 -1.63 -16.45
C PRO A 420 -4.33 -1.87 -15.19
N ARG A 421 -5.37 -1.07 -15.01
CA ARG A 421 -6.34 -1.23 -13.94
C ARG A 421 -7.45 -2.17 -14.36
N ILE A 422 -7.61 -3.27 -13.63
CA ILE A 422 -8.67 -4.25 -13.81
C ILE A 422 -9.80 -3.89 -12.86
N PRO A 423 -11.03 -3.63 -13.33
CA PRO A 423 -12.16 -3.30 -12.47
C PRO A 423 -12.68 -4.58 -11.78
N ILE A 424 -12.56 -4.61 -10.44
CA ILE A 424 -13.11 -5.68 -9.59
C ILE A 424 -14.22 -5.05 -8.75
N PHE A 425 -15.47 -5.40 -9.04
CA PHE A 425 -16.62 -4.88 -8.31
C PHE A 425 -16.86 -5.67 -7.01
N ALA A 426 -17.47 -5.02 -6.02
CA ALA A 426 -17.83 -5.66 -4.74
C ALA A 426 -18.76 -6.87 -4.91
N GLY A 427 -19.54 -6.93 -5.99
CA GLY A 427 -20.40 -8.07 -6.32
C GLY A 427 -19.73 -9.23 -7.06
N VAL A 428 -18.42 -9.16 -7.33
CA VAL A 428 -17.67 -10.25 -7.98
C VAL A 428 -17.51 -11.42 -6.99
N THR A 429 -17.74 -12.65 -7.46
CA THR A 429 -17.69 -13.86 -6.62
C THR A 429 -16.53 -14.78 -6.93
N ALA A 430 -15.84 -14.57 -8.07
CA ALA A 430 -14.66 -15.34 -8.46
C ALA A 430 -13.76 -14.49 -9.37
N LEU A 431 -12.47 -14.76 -9.34
CA LEU A 431 -11.46 -14.17 -10.23
C LEU A 431 -10.89 -15.24 -11.17
N PRO A 432 -10.24 -14.86 -12.29
CA PRO A 432 -9.57 -15.84 -13.14
C PRO A 432 -8.56 -16.68 -12.34
N PRO A 433 -8.41 -17.99 -12.60
CA PRO A 433 -7.52 -18.88 -11.83
C PRO A 433 -6.07 -18.37 -11.74
N ALA A 434 -5.57 -17.67 -12.76
CA ALA A 434 -4.24 -17.08 -12.76
C ALA A 434 -4.01 -16.04 -11.65
N PHE A 435 -5.08 -15.47 -11.08
CA PHE A 435 -5.01 -14.51 -9.97
C PHE A 435 -4.67 -15.20 -8.64
N GLU A 436 -5.00 -16.47 -8.48
CA GLU A 436 -4.72 -17.25 -7.26
C GLU A 436 -3.31 -17.88 -7.26
N VAL A 437 -2.51 -17.66 -8.32
CA VAL A 437 -1.15 -18.17 -8.44
C VAL A 437 -0.14 -17.14 -7.96
N CYS A 438 0.57 -17.44 -6.87
CA CYS A 438 1.56 -16.55 -6.28
C CYS A 438 2.78 -16.33 -7.20
N ALA A 439 3.33 -15.11 -7.12
CA ALA A 439 4.54 -14.69 -7.83
C ALA A 439 5.70 -14.32 -6.90
N GLN A 440 5.53 -14.42 -5.58
CA GLN A 440 6.48 -13.90 -4.59
C GLN A 440 7.79 -14.67 -4.58
N HIS A 441 7.72 -16.01 -4.53
CA HIS A 441 8.89 -16.85 -4.22
C HIS A 441 9.57 -17.44 -5.45
N ARG A 442 8.86 -17.55 -6.56
CA ARG A 442 9.38 -18.16 -7.80
C ARG A 442 8.63 -17.70 -9.03
N TYR A 443 9.28 -17.85 -10.18
CA TYR A 443 8.62 -17.66 -11.47
C TYR A 443 7.53 -18.72 -11.70
N ARG A 444 6.36 -18.24 -12.13
CA ARG A 444 5.19 -19.05 -12.53
C ARG A 444 4.59 -18.46 -13.80
N GLU A 445 4.58 -19.24 -14.89
CA GLU A 445 4.03 -18.77 -16.18
C GLU A 445 2.51 -18.60 -16.14
N ASP A 446 1.83 -19.39 -15.33
CA ASP A 446 0.39 -19.37 -15.11
C ASP A 446 -0.08 -18.30 -14.09
N SER A 447 0.84 -17.52 -13.49
CA SER A 447 0.51 -16.43 -12.57
C SER A 447 0.18 -15.14 -13.32
N ALA A 448 -0.97 -14.53 -13.02
CA ALA A 448 -1.32 -13.19 -13.52
C ALA A 448 -0.24 -12.16 -13.16
N ALA A 449 0.24 -12.14 -11.92
CA ALA A 449 1.29 -11.23 -11.49
C ALA A 449 2.59 -11.38 -12.31
N TRP A 450 3.00 -12.62 -12.67
CA TRP A 450 4.17 -12.83 -13.51
C TRP A 450 3.93 -12.47 -14.98
N ILE A 451 2.70 -12.58 -15.50
CA ILE A 451 2.37 -12.11 -16.86
C ILE A 451 2.67 -10.60 -16.98
N PHE A 452 2.22 -9.80 -16.00
CA PHE A 452 2.51 -8.36 -15.97
C PHE A 452 3.98 -8.08 -15.65
N ARG A 453 4.52 -8.66 -14.57
CA ARG A 453 5.88 -8.40 -14.09
C ARG A 453 6.95 -8.68 -15.13
N ARG A 454 6.94 -9.84 -15.80
CA ARG A 454 7.96 -10.19 -16.80
C ARG A 454 7.95 -9.21 -17.99
N THR A 455 6.76 -8.77 -18.43
CA THR A 455 6.60 -7.78 -19.49
C THR A 455 7.14 -6.42 -19.05
N ASN A 456 6.77 -5.96 -17.86
CA ASN A 456 7.23 -4.70 -17.30
C ASN A 456 8.76 -4.67 -17.13
N ARG A 457 9.38 -5.75 -16.68
CA ARG A 457 10.85 -5.83 -16.52
C ARG A 457 11.56 -5.72 -17.86
N LEU A 458 11.05 -6.36 -18.94
CA LEU A 458 11.61 -6.20 -20.27
C LEU A 458 11.43 -4.78 -20.81
N ALA A 459 10.27 -4.17 -20.62
CA ALA A 459 10.01 -2.80 -21.06
C ALA A 459 11.00 -1.80 -20.47
N ILE A 460 11.35 -1.96 -19.20
CA ILE A 460 12.25 -1.05 -18.46
C ILE A 460 13.69 -1.10 -18.98
N LEU A 461 14.16 -2.23 -19.54
CA LEU A 461 15.54 -2.36 -20.04
C LEU A 461 15.89 -1.29 -21.08
N ARG A 462 14.92 -0.85 -21.86
CA ARG A 462 15.06 0.26 -22.82
C ARG A 462 13.86 1.20 -22.68
N TRP A 463 13.70 1.75 -21.50
CA TRP A 463 12.52 2.54 -21.15
C TRP A 463 12.25 3.68 -22.11
N GLY A 464 13.27 4.44 -22.49
CA GLY A 464 13.11 5.56 -23.42
C GLY A 464 12.54 5.19 -24.79
N GLU A 465 12.67 3.91 -25.22
CA GLU A 465 12.08 3.40 -26.45
C GLU A 465 10.68 2.78 -26.23
N ASN A 466 10.46 2.18 -25.07
CA ASN A 466 9.24 1.41 -24.78
C ASN A 466 8.19 2.22 -24.02
N GLN A 467 8.57 3.36 -23.43
CA GLN A 467 7.71 4.19 -22.57
C GLN A 467 6.37 4.49 -23.22
N LYS A 468 6.40 5.07 -24.43
CA LYS A 468 5.18 5.44 -25.13
C LYS A 468 4.25 4.24 -25.36
N LEU A 469 4.79 3.09 -25.76
CA LEU A 469 3.99 1.89 -25.99
C LEU A 469 3.33 1.39 -24.71
N MET A 470 4.07 1.38 -23.58
CA MET A 470 3.56 0.95 -22.29
C MET A 470 2.50 1.92 -21.76
N GLU A 471 2.77 3.23 -21.79
CA GLU A 471 1.81 4.25 -21.36
C GLU A 471 0.52 4.22 -22.20
N ASP A 472 0.64 4.14 -23.52
CA ASP A 472 -0.53 4.06 -24.43
C ASP A 472 -1.34 2.79 -24.15
N THR A 473 -0.68 1.66 -23.85
CA THR A 473 -1.35 0.40 -23.49
C THR A 473 -2.11 0.54 -22.17
N VAL A 474 -1.47 1.05 -21.13
CA VAL A 474 -2.11 1.26 -19.81
C VAL A 474 -3.31 2.19 -19.96
N ARG A 475 -3.14 3.33 -20.64
CA ARG A 475 -4.21 4.32 -20.86
C ARG A 475 -5.37 3.72 -21.65
N ALA A 476 -5.11 2.93 -22.70
CA ALA A 476 -6.16 2.31 -23.50
C ALA A 476 -7.08 1.40 -22.64
N PHE A 477 -6.51 0.62 -21.73
CA PHE A 477 -7.30 -0.20 -20.80
C PHE A 477 -8.06 0.64 -19.77
N GLU A 478 -7.42 1.67 -19.20
CA GLU A 478 -8.10 2.59 -18.28
C GLU A 478 -9.25 3.36 -18.96
N ASP A 479 -9.04 3.85 -20.18
CA ASP A 479 -10.06 4.55 -20.98
C ASP A 479 -11.22 3.63 -21.32
N ARG A 480 -10.93 2.38 -21.72
CA ARG A 480 -11.93 1.34 -21.95
C ARG A 480 -12.75 1.09 -20.68
N ALA A 481 -12.10 0.84 -19.54
CA ALA A 481 -12.78 0.54 -18.28
C ALA A 481 -13.69 1.69 -17.82
N LEU A 482 -13.20 2.94 -17.92
CA LEU A 482 -13.96 4.13 -17.56
C LEU A 482 -15.13 4.40 -18.52
N ALA A 483 -14.98 4.10 -19.82
CA ALA A 483 -16.05 4.22 -20.80
C ALA A 483 -17.12 3.13 -20.65
N GLU A 484 -16.71 1.91 -20.28
CA GLU A 484 -17.61 0.77 -20.06
C GLU A 484 -18.35 0.86 -18.72
N LEU A 485 -17.82 1.57 -17.72
CA LEU A 485 -18.39 1.66 -16.36
C LEU A 485 -19.88 2.02 -16.35
N PRO A 486 -20.35 3.10 -17.04
CA PRO A 486 -21.78 3.44 -17.07
C PRO A 486 -22.64 2.36 -17.74
N LEU A 487 -22.08 1.60 -18.68
CA LEU A 487 -22.79 0.51 -19.36
C LEU A 487 -22.99 -0.68 -18.41
N VAL A 488 -21.96 -1.01 -17.62
CA VAL A 488 -22.03 -2.04 -16.58
C VAL A 488 -23.06 -1.66 -15.52
N GLU A 489 -23.03 -0.42 -15.04
CA GLU A 489 -24.00 0.11 -14.08
C GLU A 489 -25.43 0.00 -14.59
N LYS A 490 -25.67 0.48 -15.80
CA LYS A 490 -26.99 0.38 -16.44
C LYS A 490 -27.45 -1.07 -16.53
N LYS A 491 -26.56 -1.99 -16.96
CA LYS A 491 -26.91 -3.40 -17.07
C LYS A 491 -27.25 -4.03 -15.72
N VAL A 492 -26.50 -3.72 -14.68
CA VAL A 492 -26.80 -4.18 -13.32
C VAL A 492 -28.16 -3.70 -12.84
N LEU A 493 -28.48 -2.41 -13.05
CA LEU A 493 -29.79 -1.86 -12.69
C LEU A 493 -30.94 -2.49 -13.51
N GLU A 494 -30.72 -2.83 -14.78
CA GLU A 494 -31.66 -3.58 -15.61
C GLU A 494 -31.91 -4.98 -15.04
N ILE A 495 -30.85 -5.72 -14.66
CA ILE A 495 -30.98 -7.05 -14.06
C ILE A 495 -31.78 -6.98 -12.75
N MET A 496 -31.46 -6.02 -11.86
CA MET A 496 -32.16 -5.85 -10.57
C MET A 496 -33.64 -5.50 -10.73
N ASN A 497 -34.00 -4.77 -11.78
CA ASN A 497 -35.37 -4.34 -12.04
C ASN A 497 -36.14 -5.31 -12.97
N SER A 498 -35.51 -6.38 -13.43
CA SER A 498 -36.16 -7.35 -14.34
C SER A 498 -37.29 -8.09 -13.64
N LYS A 499 -38.39 -8.25 -14.37
CA LYS A 499 -39.52 -9.10 -13.97
C LYS A 499 -39.44 -10.54 -14.53
N THR A 500 -38.38 -10.82 -15.31
CA THR A 500 -38.14 -12.16 -15.87
C THR A 500 -37.73 -13.12 -14.75
N PRO A 501 -38.22 -14.41 -14.76
CA PRO A 501 -37.84 -15.36 -13.74
C PRO A 501 -36.32 -15.53 -13.61
N GLU A 502 -35.81 -15.62 -12.37
CA GLU A 502 -34.36 -15.69 -12.05
C GLU A 502 -33.63 -16.83 -12.80
N LYS A 503 -34.31 -17.88 -13.15
CA LYS A 503 -33.76 -19.05 -13.87
C LYS A 503 -33.34 -18.74 -15.32
N GLU A 504 -33.78 -17.62 -15.89
CA GLU A 504 -33.52 -17.26 -17.30
C GLU A 504 -32.56 -16.08 -17.45
N LEU A 505 -32.15 -15.45 -16.35
CA LEU A 505 -31.27 -14.28 -16.34
C LEU A 505 -30.00 -14.56 -15.54
N LEU A 506 -28.89 -13.96 -16.00
CA LEU A 506 -27.70 -13.84 -15.16
C LEU A 506 -28.05 -13.02 -13.91
N THR A 507 -27.59 -13.46 -12.76
CA THR A 507 -27.62 -12.64 -11.54
C THR A 507 -26.64 -11.48 -11.67
N VAL A 508 -26.82 -10.45 -10.85
CA VAL A 508 -25.88 -9.31 -10.78
C VAL A 508 -24.45 -9.79 -10.54
N ASN A 509 -24.27 -10.73 -9.63
CA ASN A 509 -22.95 -11.24 -9.27
C ASN A 509 -22.30 -12.05 -10.41
N GLU A 510 -23.07 -12.87 -11.11
CA GLU A 510 -22.59 -13.60 -12.29
C GLU A 510 -22.19 -12.64 -13.40
N TYR A 511 -23.00 -11.61 -13.70
CA TYR A 511 -22.68 -10.60 -14.71
C TYR A 511 -21.39 -9.85 -14.38
N LEU A 512 -21.23 -9.35 -13.14
CA LEU A 512 -20.04 -8.65 -12.71
C LEU A 512 -18.79 -9.55 -12.72
N THR A 513 -18.96 -10.82 -12.32
CA THR A 513 -17.89 -11.82 -12.36
C THR A 513 -17.42 -12.10 -13.78
N LEU A 514 -18.34 -12.29 -14.73
CA LEU A 514 -18.01 -12.47 -16.14
C LEU A 514 -17.33 -11.25 -16.73
N TYR A 515 -17.86 -10.04 -16.50
CA TYR A 515 -17.28 -8.79 -16.99
C TYR A 515 -15.85 -8.60 -16.50
N THR A 516 -15.63 -8.72 -15.18
CA THR A 516 -14.28 -8.60 -14.57
C THR A 516 -13.33 -9.66 -15.14
N GLY A 517 -13.80 -10.90 -15.29
CA GLY A 517 -13.02 -12.01 -15.84
C GLY A 517 -12.63 -11.79 -17.30
N ASP A 518 -13.54 -11.29 -18.14
CA ASP A 518 -13.27 -10.98 -19.57
C ASP A 518 -12.27 -9.82 -19.69
N PHE A 519 -12.44 -8.78 -18.88
CA PHE A 519 -11.51 -7.65 -18.87
C PHE A 519 -10.10 -8.09 -18.45
N ALA A 520 -9.99 -8.89 -17.39
CA ALA A 520 -8.73 -9.43 -16.90
C ALA A 520 -8.03 -10.31 -17.94
N ARG A 521 -8.78 -11.19 -18.64
CA ARG A 521 -8.23 -12.04 -19.73
C ARG A 521 -7.69 -11.19 -20.86
N ALA A 522 -8.41 -10.17 -21.31
CA ALA A 522 -7.96 -9.27 -22.37
C ALA A 522 -6.67 -8.52 -21.98
N ALA A 523 -6.57 -8.07 -20.72
CA ALA A 523 -5.36 -7.42 -20.23
C ALA A 523 -4.16 -8.39 -20.18
N MET A 524 -4.34 -9.60 -19.66
CA MET A 524 -3.29 -10.63 -19.61
C MET A 524 -2.83 -11.02 -21.00
N GLU A 525 -3.74 -11.19 -21.96
CA GLU A 525 -3.40 -11.52 -23.34
C GLU A 525 -2.56 -10.42 -23.99
N LYS A 526 -2.97 -9.15 -23.82
CA LYS A 526 -2.19 -8.01 -24.32
C LYS A 526 -0.77 -7.98 -23.76
N TYR A 527 -0.58 -8.34 -22.49
CA TYR A 527 0.75 -8.37 -21.89
C TYR A 527 1.58 -9.57 -22.33
N ARG A 528 0.99 -10.69 -22.73
CA ARG A 528 1.69 -11.78 -23.42
C ARG A 528 2.20 -11.34 -24.80
N GLU A 529 1.36 -10.67 -25.61
CA GLU A 529 1.76 -10.10 -26.90
C GLU A 529 2.93 -9.10 -26.75
N LEU A 530 2.88 -8.21 -25.74
CA LEU A 530 3.95 -7.26 -25.47
C LEU A 530 5.25 -7.96 -25.04
N TYR A 531 5.15 -9.00 -24.21
CA TYR A 531 6.29 -9.80 -23.80
C TYR A 531 7.00 -10.44 -25.01
N GLU A 532 6.25 -11.06 -25.91
CA GLU A 532 6.78 -11.66 -27.16
C GLU A 532 7.40 -10.58 -28.07
N LYS A 533 6.75 -9.43 -28.20
CA LYS A 533 7.26 -8.29 -28.96
C LYS A 533 8.60 -7.79 -28.41
N PHE A 534 8.74 -7.63 -27.08
CA PHE A 534 10.00 -7.19 -26.49
C PHE A 534 11.11 -8.22 -26.69
N TRP A 535 10.85 -9.50 -26.52
CA TRP A 535 11.82 -10.54 -26.84
C TRP A 535 12.25 -10.51 -28.32
N THR A 536 11.32 -10.31 -29.24
CA THR A 536 11.63 -10.15 -30.66
C THR A 536 12.53 -8.95 -30.90
N ASN A 537 12.23 -7.80 -30.26
CA ASN A 537 13.04 -6.59 -30.38
C ASN A 537 14.47 -6.79 -29.84
N TYR A 538 14.62 -7.61 -28.80
CA TYR A 538 15.90 -7.87 -28.12
C TYR A 538 16.63 -9.11 -28.62
N SER A 539 16.17 -9.74 -29.69
CA SER A 539 16.75 -10.98 -30.22
C SER A 539 18.24 -10.88 -30.59
N ARG A 540 18.77 -9.67 -30.78
CA ARG A 540 20.18 -9.38 -31.10
C ARG A 540 20.94 -8.73 -29.92
N GLY A 541 20.39 -8.74 -28.72
CA GLY A 541 20.91 -8.13 -27.49
C GLY A 541 20.04 -6.97 -26.98
N PHE A 542 20.27 -6.61 -25.74
CA PHE A 542 19.54 -5.54 -25.04
C PHE A 542 20.11 -4.16 -25.31
#